data_aee5ca3729cc39a3e7d0d4699b108b28
#
_entry.id   aee5ca3729cc39a3e7d0d4699b108b28
#
_cell.length_a   1.000
_cell.length_b   1.000
_cell.length_c   1.000
_cell.angle_alpha   90.00
_cell.angle_beta   90.00
_cell.angle_gamma   90.00
#
_symmetry.space_group_name_H-M   'P 1'
#
loop_
_entity.id
_entity.type
_entity.pdbx_description
1 polymer ?
#
loop_
_entity_poly.entity_id
_entity_poly.type
_entity_poly.pdbx_seq_one_letter_code
_entity_poly.pdbx_strand_id
1 'polypeptide(L)'
;MDFSQKMLRDNALKDKVIIVTGGGSGLGKAMTTYFLELGAKVAITSRDIEKLQNTATELEKQTGGTCLPIACDVRHYDQVESMLQQVLSAFGKVDVLLNNAAGNFISPTERLSANAFDTIIDIVLKGSKNCTLALGKHWINKGEKNKTVLNIVTTYAWTGSGYVVPSATAKAGVLAMTRSLAVEWAKYGIRMNAIAPGPFPTKGAWDRLLPGEL
;
A
#
# COMPACT_ATOMS: atom_id res chain seq x y z
N MET A 1 3.92 26.97 6.37
CA MET A 1 4.71 26.26 5.32
C MET A 1 3.81 26.13 4.11
N ASP A 2 4.29 26.55 2.96
CA ASP A 2 3.56 26.34 1.70
C ASP A 2 3.82 24.91 1.21
N PHE A 3 2.81 24.04 1.30
CA PHE A 3 2.87 22.65 0.85
C PHE A 3 2.51 22.48 -0.64
N SER A 4 2.29 23.59 -1.37
CA SER A 4 2.01 23.56 -2.82
C SER A 4 3.25 23.25 -3.65
N GLN A 5 4.45 23.51 -3.11
CA GLN A 5 5.70 23.24 -3.78
C GLN A 5 6.11 21.77 -3.64
N LYS A 6 6.49 21.15 -4.74
CA LYS A 6 7.03 19.79 -4.73
C LYS A 6 8.32 19.73 -3.93
N MET A 7 8.43 18.79 -3.00
CA MET A 7 9.67 18.56 -2.22
C MET A 7 10.78 17.90 -3.05
N LEU A 8 10.41 17.19 -4.11
CA LEU A 8 11.34 16.50 -5.00
C LEU A 8 11.38 17.22 -6.35
N ARG A 9 12.56 17.20 -6.98
CA ARG A 9 12.72 17.71 -8.34
C ARG A 9 11.78 17.00 -9.32
N ASP A 10 11.41 17.69 -10.38
CA ASP A 10 10.63 17.08 -11.46
C ASP A 10 11.33 15.83 -12.00
N ASN A 11 10.54 14.85 -12.40
CA ASN A 11 11.02 13.56 -12.90
C ASN A 11 11.92 12.77 -11.92
N ALA A 12 11.86 13.04 -10.61
CA ALA A 12 12.66 12.31 -9.62
C ALA A 12 12.37 10.79 -9.60
N LEU A 13 11.21 10.36 -10.09
CA LEU A 13 10.80 8.97 -10.21
C LEU A 13 10.67 8.51 -11.67
N LYS A 14 11.24 9.28 -12.62
CA LYS A 14 11.25 8.88 -14.03
C LYS A 14 11.76 7.45 -14.19
N ASP A 15 11.09 6.69 -15.04
CA ASP A 15 11.38 5.29 -15.33
C ASP A 15 11.19 4.31 -14.15
N LYS A 16 10.68 4.74 -13.01
CA LYS A 16 10.27 3.85 -11.92
C LYS A 16 8.90 3.26 -12.17
N VAL A 17 8.76 1.99 -11.85
CA VAL A 17 7.48 1.27 -11.84
C VAL A 17 7.10 0.96 -10.40
N ILE A 18 5.93 1.44 -9.98
CA ILE A 18 5.45 1.38 -8.60
C ILE A 18 4.12 0.64 -8.55
N ILE A 19 3.98 -0.34 -7.67
CA ILE A 19 2.69 -0.96 -7.34
C ILE A 19 2.18 -0.31 -6.04
N VAL A 20 0.93 0.17 -6.07
CA VAL A 20 0.24 0.75 -4.90
C VAL A 20 -0.99 -0.08 -4.57
N THR A 21 -0.95 -0.83 -3.46
CA THR A 21 -2.13 -1.54 -2.99
C THR A 21 -3.11 -0.58 -2.31
N GLY A 22 -4.41 -0.71 -2.60
CA GLY A 22 -5.41 0.27 -2.14
C GLY A 22 -5.26 1.64 -2.81
N GLY A 23 -4.73 1.68 -4.05
CA GLY A 23 -4.45 2.93 -4.77
C GLY A 23 -5.67 3.70 -5.30
N GLY A 24 -6.88 3.12 -5.22
CA GLY A 24 -8.11 3.71 -5.77
C GLY A 24 -8.77 4.82 -4.91
N SER A 25 -8.24 5.16 -3.75
CA SER A 25 -8.83 6.19 -2.86
C SER A 25 -7.87 6.62 -1.75
N GLY A 26 -8.25 7.70 -1.05
CA GLY A 26 -7.58 8.17 0.16
C GLY A 26 -6.08 8.39 -0.01
N LEU A 27 -5.29 7.96 0.97
CA LEU A 27 -3.83 8.09 0.95
C LEU A 27 -3.19 7.39 -0.25
N GLY A 28 -3.69 6.20 -0.63
CA GLY A 28 -3.17 5.46 -1.79
C GLY A 28 -3.32 6.26 -3.08
N LYS A 29 -4.51 6.86 -3.32
CA LYS A 29 -4.74 7.73 -4.48
C LYS A 29 -3.85 8.96 -4.44
N ALA A 30 -3.74 9.65 -3.29
CA ALA A 30 -2.92 10.86 -3.16
C ALA A 30 -1.43 10.55 -3.42
N MET A 31 -0.90 9.46 -2.87
CA MET A 31 0.48 9.03 -3.15
C MET A 31 0.68 8.65 -4.61
N THR A 32 -0.29 7.97 -5.23
CA THR A 32 -0.26 7.64 -6.66
C THR A 32 -0.19 8.88 -7.51
N THR A 33 -1.02 9.90 -7.24
CA THR A 33 -0.99 11.20 -7.94
C THR A 33 0.42 11.78 -7.92
N TYR A 34 1.02 11.87 -6.75
CA TYR A 34 2.36 12.45 -6.59
C TYR A 34 3.45 11.63 -7.31
N PHE A 35 3.36 10.29 -7.31
CA PHE A 35 4.31 9.45 -8.04
C PHE A 35 4.20 9.65 -9.57
N LEU A 36 2.99 9.76 -10.09
CA LEU A 36 2.75 10.05 -11.51
C LEU A 36 3.31 11.44 -11.90
N GLU A 37 3.07 12.46 -11.08
CA GLU A 37 3.63 13.82 -11.27
C GLU A 37 5.16 13.84 -11.26
N LEU A 38 5.80 12.90 -10.57
CA LEU A 38 7.25 12.74 -10.53
C LEU A 38 7.78 11.81 -11.64
N GLY A 39 6.92 11.41 -12.59
CA GLY A 39 7.31 10.65 -13.78
C GLY A 39 7.35 9.14 -13.62
N ALA A 40 6.82 8.57 -12.54
CA ALA A 40 6.69 7.13 -12.39
C ALA A 40 5.54 6.57 -13.25
N LYS A 41 5.64 5.28 -13.64
CA LYS A 41 4.50 4.46 -14.04
C LYS A 41 3.94 3.77 -12.81
N VAL A 42 2.64 3.82 -12.60
CA VAL A 42 2.03 3.29 -11.37
C VAL A 42 0.96 2.26 -11.71
N ALA A 43 1.03 1.09 -11.07
CA ALA A 43 -0.07 0.15 -11.03
C ALA A 43 -0.82 0.31 -9.71
N ILE A 44 -2.12 0.56 -9.77
CA ILE A 44 -3.01 0.64 -8.62
C ILE A 44 -3.85 -0.61 -8.50
N THR A 45 -4.00 -1.13 -7.29
CA THR A 45 -4.76 -2.36 -7.09
C THR A 45 -5.75 -2.28 -5.94
N SER A 46 -6.92 -2.86 -6.13
CA SER A 46 -7.95 -3.14 -5.13
C SER A 46 -8.91 -4.21 -5.66
N ARG A 47 -9.93 -4.55 -4.90
CA ARG A 47 -10.95 -5.55 -5.31
C ARG A 47 -11.95 -5.02 -6.35
N ASP A 48 -12.16 -3.72 -6.40
CA ASP A 48 -13.16 -3.04 -7.22
C ASP A 48 -12.48 -2.47 -8.47
N ILE A 49 -12.59 -3.18 -9.59
CA ILE A 49 -11.95 -2.79 -10.85
C ILE A 49 -12.58 -1.55 -11.47
N GLU A 50 -13.90 -1.38 -11.38
CA GLU A 50 -14.58 -0.21 -11.96
C GLU A 50 -14.12 1.08 -11.30
N LYS A 51 -14.04 1.06 -9.96
CA LYS A 51 -13.50 2.18 -9.20
C LYS A 51 -12.04 2.47 -9.56
N LEU A 52 -11.21 1.44 -9.75
CA LEU A 52 -9.81 1.61 -10.14
C LEU A 52 -9.68 2.20 -11.54
N GLN A 53 -10.49 1.75 -12.50
CA GLN A 53 -10.49 2.29 -13.87
C GLN A 53 -10.85 3.77 -13.89
N ASN A 54 -11.92 4.15 -13.16
CA ASN A 54 -12.31 5.56 -13.03
C ASN A 54 -11.19 6.39 -12.38
N THR A 55 -10.57 5.86 -11.32
CA THR A 55 -9.44 6.55 -10.66
C THR A 55 -8.24 6.65 -11.59
N ALA A 56 -7.87 5.61 -12.31
CA ALA A 56 -6.74 5.63 -13.25
C ALA A 56 -6.95 6.69 -14.34
N THR A 57 -8.14 6.70 -14.97
CA THR A 57 -8.50 7.70 -16.00
C THR A 57 -8.42 9.13 -15.47
N GLU A 58 -8.93 9.36 -14.25
CA GLU A 58 -8.83 10.68 -13.59
C GLU A 58 -7.38 11.10 -13.37
N LEU A 59 -6.56 10.19 -12.83
CA LEU A 59 -5.17 10.48 -12.52
C LEU A 59 -4.31 10.68 -13.78
N GLU A 60 -4.53 9.90 -14.83
CA GLU A 60 -3.86 10.08 -16.13
C GLU A 60 -4.21 11.43 -16.76
N LYS A 61 -5.49 11.82 -16.70
CA LYS A 61 -5.93 13.15 -17.19
C LYS A 61 -5.31 14.29 -16.38
N GLN A 62 -5.18 14.11 -15.05
CA GLN A 62 -4.64 15.14 -14.15
C GLN A 62 -3.14 15.31 -14.30
N THR A 63 -2.39 14.21 -14.45
CA THR A 63 -0.93 14.21 -14.33
C THR A 63 -0.19 14.01 -15.66
N GLY A 64 -0.88 13.53 -16.69
CA GLY A 64 -0.26 13.08 -17.94
C GLY A 64 0.58 11.78 -17.80
N GLY A 65 0.56 11.15 -16.62
CA GLY A 65 1.28 9.92 -16.33
C GLY A 65 0.56 8.66 -16.79
N THR A 66 1.14 7.48 -16.54
CA THR A 66 0.55 6.17 -16.89
C THR A 66 0.14 5.42 -15.62
N CYS A 67 -1.15 5.13 -15.48
CA CYS A 67 -1.74 4.47 -14.32
C CYS A 67 -2.47 3.18 -14.74
N LEU A 68 -1.97 2.02 -14.34
CA LEU A 68 -2.54 0.72 -14.67
C LEU A 68 -3.48 0.22 -13.55
N PRO A 69 -4.80 0.11 -13.77
CA PRO A 69 -5.71 -0.46 -12.78
C PRO A 69 -5.72 -1.98 -12.87
N ILE A 70 -5.55 -2.68 -11.72
CA ILE A 70 -5.57 -4.14 -11.64
C ILE A 70 -6.45 -4.60 -10.48
N ALA A 71 -7.45 -5.44 -10.75
CA ALA A 71 -8.23 -6.09 -9.70
C ALA A 71 -7.36 -7.12 -8.96
N CYS A 72 -7.27 -6.99 -7.64
CA CYS A 72 -6.56 -7.93 -6.79
C CYS A 72 -7.06 -7.83 -5.34
N ASP A 73 -7.45 -8.96 -4.78
CA ASP A 73 -7.61 -9.09 -3.34
C ASP A 73 -6.30 -9.59 -2.74
N VAL A 74 -5.60 -8.71 -2.04
CA VAL A 74 -4.28 -9.00 -1.45
C VAL A 74 -4.28 -10.15 -0.44
N ARG A 75 -5.46 -10.58 0.04
CA ARG A 75 -5.61 -11.73 0.93
C ARG A 75 -5.28 -13.06 0.23
N HIS A 76 -5.40 -13.11 -1.08
CA HIS A 76 -5.20 -14.28 -1.94
C HIS A 76 -3.86 -14.19 -2.68
N TYR A 77 -2.95 -15.12 -2.36
CA TYR A 77 -1.58 -15.07 -2.89
C TYR A 77 -1.51 -15.29 -4.41
N ASP A 78 -2.37 -16.14 -4.95
CA ASP A 78 -2.53 -16.39 -6.39
C ASP A 78 -2.96 -15.14 -7.17
N GLN A 79 -3.86 -14.33 -6.59
CA GLN A 79 -4.25 -13.04 -7.20
C GLN A 79 -3.09 -12.03 -7.16
N VAL A 80 -2.29 -12.05 -6.10
CA VAL A 80 -1.09 -11.20 -5.99
C VAL A 80 -0.05 -11.60 -7.04
N GLU A 81 0.17 -12.89 -7.26
CA GLU A 81 1.06 -13.36 -8.32
C GLU A 81 0.54 -12.98 -9.72
N SER A 82 -0.77 -13.13 -9.96
CA SER A 82 -1.40 -12.68 -11.19
C SER A 82 -1.25 -11.17 -11.43
N MET A 83 -1.46 -10.36 -10.39
CA MET A 83 -1.23 -8.91 -10.43
C MET A 83 0.22 -8.59 -10.80
N LEU A 84 1.19 -9.25 -10.18
CA LEU A 84 2.61 -9.06 -10.51
C LEU A 84 2.89 -9.37 -11.98
N GLN A 85 2.37 -10.48 -12.52
CA GLN A 85 2.56 -10.84 -13.92
C GLN A 85 1.94 -9.82 -14.88
N GLN A 86 0.77 -9.26 -14.56
CA GLN A 86 0.14 -8.20 -15.35
C GLN A 86 1.00 -6.94 -15.37
N VAL A 87 1.58 -6.52 -14.24
CA VAL A 87 2.48 -5.36 -14.17
C VAL A 87 3.76 -5.62 -14.98
N LEU A 88 4.34 -6.80 -14.85
CA LEU A 88 5.54 -7.18 -15.61
C LEU A 88 5.27 -7.23 -17.13
N SER A 89 4.11 -7.72 -17.54
CA SER A 89 3.69 -7.71 -18.95
C SER A 89 3.51 -6.30 -19.51
N ALA A 90 2.92 -5.39 -18.72
CA ALA A 90 2.65 -4.02 -19.14
C ALA A 90 3.87 -3.09 -19.10
N PHE A 91 4.72 -3.25 -18.09
CA PHE A 91 5.81 -2.30 -17.80
C PHE A 91 7.21 -2.91 -17.82
N GLY A 92 7.32 -4.24 -17.93
CA GLY A 92 8.59 -4.97 -18.03
C GLY A 92 9.34 -5.14 -16.72
N LYS A 93 8.98 -4.43 -15.66
CA LYS A 93 9.64 -4.47 -14.35
C LYS A 93 8.75 -3.97 -13.24
N VAL A 94 9.20 -4.15 -11.99
CA VAL A 94 8.69 -3.45 -10.80
C VAL A 94 9.89 -2.97 -9.98
N ASP A 95 9.89 -1.71 -9.56
CA ASP A 95 10.96 -1.11 -8.75
C ASP A 95 10.54 -0.89 -7.30
N VAL A 96 9.25 -0.60 -7.06
CA VAL A 96 8.73 -0.24 -5.74
C VAL A 96 7.39 -0.91 -5.48
N LEU A 97 7.23 -1.45 -4.27
CA LEU A 97 5.95 -1.88 -3.73
C LEU A 97 5.54 -0.93 -2.60
N LEU A 98 4.35 -0.36 -2.70
CA LEU A 98 3.70 0.37 -1.61
C LEU A 98 2.54 -0.46 -1.06
N ASN A 99 2.73 -1.06 0.11
CA ASN A 99 1.68 -1.74 0.86
C ASN A 99 0.85 -0.71 1.64
N ASN A 100 -0.25 -0.28 1.01
CA ASN A 100 -1.17 0.69 1.59
C ASN A 100 -2.59 0.11 1.79
N ALA A 101 -2.95 -0.98 1.14
CA ALA A 101 -4.24 -1.63 1.35
C ALA A 101 -4.49 -1.91 2.83
N ALA A 102 -5.61 -1.44 3.35
CA ALA A 102 -5.98 -1.56 4.75
C ALA A 102 -7.50 -1.63 4.92
N GLY A 103 -7.90 -2.09 6.08
CA GLY A 103 -9.24 -2.00 6.62
C GLY A 103 -9.15 -1.67 8.10
N ASN A 104 -10.12 -0.95 8.62
CA ASN A 104 -10.25 -0.67 10.04
C ASN A 104 -11.70 -0.35 10.39
N PHE A 105 -12.05 -0.53 11.64
CA PHE A 105 -13.31 -0.08 12.24
C PHE A 105 -13.07 0.13 13.74
N ILE A 106 -13.90 0.95 14.37
CA ILE A 106 -13.89 1.13 15.82
C ILE A 106 -14.92 0.20 16.45
N SER A 107 -14.48 -0.62 17.39
CA SER A 107 -15.36 -1.46 18.20
C SER A 107 -14.70 -1.85 19.52
N PRO A 108 -15.45 -1.94 20.63
CA PRO A 108 -14.99 -2.64 21.81
C PRO A 108 -14.60 -4.08 21.47
N THR A 109 -13.43 -4.51 21.93
CA THR A 109 -12.86 -5.82 21.51
C THR A 109 -13.73 -7.00 21.94
N GLU A 110 -14.37 -6.92 23.08
CA GLU A 110 -15.29 -7.96 23.60
C GLU A 110 -16.58 -8.13 22.77
N ARG A 111 -16.85 -7.17 21.85
CA ARG A 111 -18.01 -7.24 20.92
C ARG A 111 -17.62 -7.74 19.54
N LEU A 112 -16.33 -7.95 19.29
CA LEU A 112 -15.87 -8.42 17.99
C LEU A 112 -16.14 -9.92 17.83
N SER A 113 -16.67 -10.31 16.67
CA SER A 113 -16.60 -11.71 16.26
C SER A 113 -15.16 -12.07 15.86
N ALA A 114 -14.80 -13.35 16.00
CA ALA A 114 -13.51 -13.86 15.52
C ALA A 114 -13.27 -13.48 14.04
N ASN A 115 -14.28 -13.66 13.19
CA ASN A 115 -14.19 -13.32 11.76
C ASN A 115 -13.96 -11.82 11.50
N ALA A 116 -14.49 -10.92 12.35
CA ALA A 116 -14.24 -9.49 12.22
C ALA A 116 -12.78 -9.17 12.51
N PHE A 117 -12.20 -9.78 13.56
CA PHE A 117 -10.78 -9.64 13.88
C PHE A 117 -9.91 -10.19 12.74
N ASP A 118 -10.16 -11.42 12.31
CA ASP A 118 -9.40 -12.12 11.26
C ASP A 118 -9.45 -11.37 9.93
N THR A 119 -10.59 -10.76 9.58
CA THR A 119 -10.71 -9.96 8.35
C THR A 119 -9.69 -8.83 8.31
N ILE A 120 -9.44 -8.14 9.42
CA ILE A 120 -8.45 -7.06 9.47
C ILE A 120 -7.03 -7.62 9.39
N ILE A 121 -6.76 -8.72 10.10
CA ILE A 121 -5.46 -9.43 10.01
C ILE A 121 -5.18 -9.86 8.56
N ASP A 122 -6.17 -10.44 7.91
CA ASP A 122 -6.04 -10.93 6.53
C ASP A 122 -5.76 -9.81 5.53
N ILE A 123 -6.49 -8.69 5.62
CA ILE A 123 -6.27 -7.57 4.71
C ILE A 123 -4.93 -6.90 4.98
N VAL A 124 -4.63 -6.56 6.24
CA VAL A 124 -3.52 -5.67 6.59
C VAL A 124 -2.22 -6.42 6.71
N LEU A 125 -2.16 -7.48 7.52
CA LEU A 125 -0.92 -8.22 7.75
C LEU A 125 -0.66 -9.25 6.65
N LYS A 126 -1.60 -10.15 6.41
CA LYS A 126 -1.45 -11.21 5.41
C LYS A 126 -1.36 -10.63 4.00
N GLY A 127 -2.17 -9.59 3.68
CA GLY A 127 -2.10 -8.90 2.40
C GLY A 127 -0.73 -8.25 2.16
N SER A 128 -0.20 -7.50 3.13
CA SER A 128 1.14 -6.91 3.04
C SER A 128 2.23 -7.98 2.91
N LYS A 129 2.11 -9.08 3.67
CA LYS A 129 3.01 -10.23 3.57
C LYS A 129 2.95 -10.86 2.18
N ASN A 130 1.77 -11.12 1.64
CA ASN A 130 1.59 -11.73 0.32
C ASN A 130 2.27 -10.90 -0.77
N CYS A 131 1.99 -9.60 -0.84
CA CYS A 131 2.59 -8.70 -1.83
C CYS A 131 4.12 -8.62 -1.65
N THR A 132 4.60 -8.48 -0.41
CA THR A 132 6.03 -8.39 -0.12
C THR A 132 6.76 -9.67 -0.53
N LEU A 133 6.21 -10.85 -0.23
CA LEU A 133 6.84 -12.12 -0.59
C LEU A 133 6.82 -12.38 -2.10
N ALA A 134 5.73 -12.09 -2.79
CA ALA A 134 5.64 -12.30 -4.23
C ALA A 134 6.69 -11.46 -4.98
N LEU A 135 6.76 -10.16 -4.66
CA LEU A 135 7.72 -9.27 -5.29
C LEU A 135 9.16 -9.57 -4.85
N GLY A 136 9.38 -9.80 -3.55
CA GLY A 136 10.71 -10.13 -3.04
C GLY A 136 11.31 -11.38 -3.66
N LYS A 137 10.53 -12.46 -3.75
CA LYS A 137 10.95 -13.69 -4.46
C LYS A 137 11.26 -13.42 -5.93
N HIS A 138 10.42 -12.64 -6.62
CA HIS A 138 10.67 -12.28 -8.01
C HIS A 138 11.99 -11.54 -8.15
N TRP A 139 12.23 -10.49 -7.38
CA TRP A 139 13.47 -9.69 -7.45
C TRP A 139 14.71 -10.51 -7.12
N ILE A 140 14.65 -11.33 -6.05
CA ILE A 140 15.76 -12.20 -5.64
C ILE A 140 16.09 -13.24 -6.71
N ASN A 141 15.08 -13.94 -7.24
CA ASN A 141 15.27 -14.97 -8.27
C ASN A 141 15.79 -14.39 -9.59
N LYS A 142 15.48 -13.13 -9.90
CA LYS A 142 15.98 -12.43 -11.09
C LYS A 142 17.31 -11.70 -10.85
N GLY A 143 17.83 -11.70 -9.63
CA GLY A 143 19.04 -10.94 -9.28
C GLY A 143 18.89 -9.43 -9.37
N GLU A 144 17.64 -8.93 -9.31
CA GLU A 144 17.33 -7.50 -9.42
C GLU A 144 17.68 -6.77 -8.11
N LYS A 145 18.36 -5.64 -8.23
CA LYS A 145 18.81 -4.82 -7.09
C LYS A 145 18.12 -3.44 -7.08
N ASN A 146 18.38 -2.67 -6.03
CA ASN A 146 17.84 -1.31 -5.85
C ASN A 146 16.29 -1.27 -5.82
N LYS A 147 15.70 -2.29 -5.20
CA LYS A 147 14.26 -2.40 -5.02
C LYS A 147 13.84 -1.85 -3.66
N THR A 148 12.59 -1.43 -3.56
CA THR A 148 12.08 -0.82 -2.33
C THR A 148 10.68 -1.34 -2.01
N VAL A 149 10.46 -1.70 -0.75
CA VAL A 149 9.12 -1.89 -0.18
C VAL A 149 8.86 -0.78 0.83
N LEU A 150 7.74 -0.10 0.69
CA LEU A 150 7.25 0.87 1.66
C LEU A 150 5.93 0.37 2.23
N ASN A 151 5.88 0.25 3.54
CA ASN A 151 4.68 -0.19 4.27
C ASN A 151 4.01 0.99 4.96
N ILE A 152 2.70 1.14 4.81
CA ILE A 152 1.93 2.11 5.60
C ILE A 152 1.48 1.41 6.87
N VAL A 153 2.07 1.84 8.00
CA VAL A 153 1.68 1.42 9.33
C VAL A 153 0.89 2.53 10.03
N THR A 154 0.88 2.58 11.35
CA THR A 154 0.24 3.63 12.16
C THR A 154 1.03 3.81 13.44
N THR A 155 0.85 4.91 14.14
CA THR A 155 1.53 5.16 15.41
C THR A 155 1.19 4.10 16.46
N TYR A 156 -0.04 3.62 16.49
CA TYR A 156 -0.44 2.57 17.42
C TYR A 156 0.13 1.17 17.12
N ALA A 157 0.94 1.02 16.07
CA ALA A 157 1.70 -0.21 15.83
C ALA A 157 2.74 -0.51 16.92
N TRP A 158 3.16 0.50 17.70
CA TRP A 158 4.06 0.33 18.85
C TRP A 158 3.50 0.84 20.19
N THR A 159 2.48 1.71 20.15
CA THR A 159 1.86 2.22 21.38
C THR A 159 0.62 1.43 21.81
N GLY A 160 0.03 0.67 20.89
CA GLY A 160 -1.33 0.16 21.05
C GLY A 160 -2.38 1.27 20.93
N SER A 161 -3.64 0.89 20.84
CA SER A 161 -4.80 1.78 20.92
C SER A 161 -6.07 0.98 21.22
N GLY A 162 -6.89 1.45 22.15
CA GLY A 162 -8.21 0.89 22.41
C GLY A 162 -9.13 0.98 21.18
N TYR A 163 -10.12 0.13 21.11
CA TYR A 163 -11.18 0.07 20.09
C TYR A 163 -10.73 -0.21 18.65
N VAL A 164 -9.43 -0.30 18.37
CA VAL A 164 -8.85 -0.64 17.06
C VAL A 164 -7.85 -1.79 17.15
N VAL A 165 -8.05 -2.68 18.12
CA VAL A 165 -7.11 -3.76 18.46
C VAL A 165 -6.72 -4.62 17.26
N PRO A 166 -7.62 -5.08 16.37
CA PRO A 166 -7.22 -5.85 15.20
C PRO A 166 -6.25 -5.09 14.29
N SER A 167 -6.50 -3.80 14.06
CA SER A 167 -5.63 -2.95 13.25
C SER A 167 -4.28 -2.71 13.91
N ALA A 168 -4.26 -2.45 15.22
CA ALA A 168 -3.02 -2.27 15.98
C ALA A 168 -2.15 -3.53 15.91
N THR A 169 -2.75 -4.69 16.14
CA THR A 169 -2.08 -6.01 16.05
C THR A 169 -1.51 -6.25 14.65
N ALA A 170 -2.33 -6.03 13.60
CA ALA A 170 -1.89 -6.22 12.22
C ALA A 170 -0.76 -5.27 11.83
N LYS A 171 -0.86 -3.99 12.19
CA LYS A 171 0.17 -2.98 11.90
C LYS A 171 1.46 -3.19 12.68
N ALA A 172 1.37 -3.69 13.92
CA ALA A 172 2.55 -4.14 14.68
C ALA A 172 3.26 -5.31 13.97
N GLY A 173 2.51 -6.28 13.46
CA GLY A 173 3.06 -7.38 12.65
C GLY A 173 3.72 -6.89 11.36
N VAL A 174 3.11 -5.93 10.64
CA VAL A 174 3.72 -5.32 9.45
C VAL A 174 5.01 -4.56 9.81
N LEU A 175 5.03 -3.85 10.94
CA LEU A 175 6.24 -3.16 11.42
C LEU A 175 7.36 -4.15 11.76
N ALA A 176 7.05 -5.23 12.45
CA ALA A 176 8.01 -6.30 12.77
C ALA A 176 8.56 -6.94 11.49
N MET A 177 7.69 -7.29 10.53
CA MET A 177 8.08 -7.81 9.21
C MET A 177 8.99 -6.83 8.47
N THR A 178 8.69 -5.53 8.49
CA THR A 178 9.51 -4.49 7.85
C THR A 178 10.93 -4.49 8.41
N ARG A 179 11.08 -4.50 9.74
CA ARG A 179 12.38 -4.49 10.41
C ARG A 179 13.17 -5.77 10.14
N SER A 180 12.51 -6.91 10.22
CA SER A 180 13.17 -8.22 9.99
C SER A 180 13.67 -8.36 8.55
N LEU A 181 12.82 -8.04 7.56
CA LEU A 181 13.19 -8.14 6.15
C LEU A 181 14.18 -7.04 5.72
N ALA A 182 14.20 -5.88 6.40
CA ALA A 182 15.22 -4.85 6.16
C ALA A 182 16.63 -5.39 6.40
N VAL A 183 16.80 -6.22 7.44
CA VAL A 183 18.09 -6.88 7.74
C VAL A 183 18.34 -8.05 6.78
N GLU A 184 17.35 -8.95 6.64
CA GLU A 184 17.52 -10.20 5.89
C GLU A 184 17.75 -9.95 4.39
N TRP A 185 17.02 -8.96 3.79
CA TRP A 185 17.04 -8.71 2.35
C TRP A 185 17.99 -7.59 1.90
N ALA A 186 18.69 -6.95 2.84
CA ALA A 186 19.73 -5.95 2.53
C ALA A 186 20.79 -6.51 1.57
N LYS A 187 21.21 -7.77 1.78
CA LYS A 187 22.18 -8.47 0.92
C LYS A 187 21.75 -8.60 -0.55
N TYR A 188 20.43 -8.56 -0.81
CA TYR A 188 19.87 -8.58 -2.17
C TYR A 188 19.66 -7.19 -2.75
N GLY A 189 19.99 -6.11 -2.01
CA GLY A 189 19.76 -4.74 -2.44
C GLY A 189 18.29 -4.32 -2.40
N ILE A 190 17.48 -4.94 -1.52
CA ILE A 190 16.07 -4.61 -1.28
C ILE A 190 15.98 -3.79 0.01
N ARG A 191 15.43 -2.59 -0.07
CA ARG A 191 15.21 -1.72 1.09
C ARG A 191 13.77 -1.85 1.57
N MET A 192 13.60 -1.99 2.88
CA MET A 192 12.31 -2.07 3.55
C MET A 192 12.14 -0.87 4.47
N ASN A 193 11.06 -0.11 4.30
CA ASN A 193 10.73 1.04 5.14
C ASN A 193 9.25 1.04 5.52
N ALA A 194 8.92 1.77 6.57
CA ALA A 194 7.54 2.02 6.95
C ALA A 194 7.31 3.50 7.24
N ILE A 195 6.11 3.99 6.91
CA ILE A 195 5.60 5.29 7.32
C ILE A 195 4.42 5.06 8.26
N ALA A 196 4.40 5.78 9.35
CA ALA A 196 3.32 5.77 10.33
C ALA A 196 2.57 7.12 10.29
N PRO A 197 1.57 7.27 9.42
CA PRO A 197 0.73 8.46 9.44
C PRO A 197 -0.02 8.57 10.77
N GLY A 198 -0.17 9.81 11.26
CA GLY A 198 -1.15 10.14 12.28
C GLY A 198 -2.58 10.11 11.72
N PRO A 199 -3.56 10.69 12.44
CA PRO A 199 -4.91 10.84 11.94
C PRO A 199 -4.92 11.66 10.63
N PHE A 200 -5.43 11.06 9.57
CA PHE A 200 -5.51 11.71 8.25
C PHE A 200 -6.97 11.79 7.82
N PRO A 201 -7.52 12.98 7.55
CA PRO A 201 -8.93 13.18 7.24
C PRO A 201 -9.24 12.72 5.81
N THR A 202 -9.22 11.42 5.57
CA THR A 202 -9.75 10.86 4.32
C THR A 202 -11.21 10.45 4.53
N LYS A 203 -12.05 10.59 3.52
CA LYS A 203 -13.46 10.21 3.59
C LYS A 203 -13.63 8.78 4.12
N GLY A 204 -12.86 7.81 3.59
CA GLY A 204 -12.96 6.41 4.00
C GLY A 204 -12.43 6.12 5.42
N ALA A 205 -11.57 6.97 6.00
CA ALA A 205 -11.14 6.84 7.39
C ALA A 205 -12.14 7.51 8.33
N TRP A 206 -12.58 8.74 8.01
CA TRP A 206 -13.50 9.51 8.86
C TRP A 206 -14.85 8.82 8.99
N ASP A 207 -15.45 8.35 7.89
CA ASP A 207 -16.75 7.65 7.90
C ASP A 207 -16.73 6.37 8.79
N ARG A 208 -15.56 5.78 9.04
CA ARG A 208 -15.41 4.54 9.82
C ARG A 208 -14.88 4.74 11.24
N LEU A 209 -14.05 5.76 11.42
CA LEU A 209 -13.37 6.02 12.70
C LEU A 209 -14.08 7.08 13.53
N LEU A 210 -14.91 7.91 12.93
CA LEU A 210 -15.70 8.94 13.61
C LEU A 210 -17.11 8.96 13.01
N PRO A 211 -17.91 7.89 13.19
CA PRO A 211 -19.29 7.88 12.72
C PRO A 211 -20.13 8.81 13.60
N GLY A 212 -20.50 9.95 13.05
CA GLY A 212 -21.30 10.98 13.71
C GLY A 212 -20.61 12.35 13.65
N GLU A 213 -21.40 13.38 13.61
CA GLU A 213 -20.92 14.76 13.75
C GLU A 213 -20.32 14.93 15.15
N LEU A 214 -19.07 15.39 15.24
CA LEU A 214 -18.50 15.94 16.44
C LEU A 214 -19.05 17.34 16.67
#